data_d50baa434800075edf17e7ab8fe029c2
#
_entry.id   d50baa434800075edf17e7ab8fe029c2
#
_cell.length_a   1.000
_cell.length_b   1.000
_cell.length_c   1.000
_cell.angle_alpha   90.00
_cell.angle_beta   90.00
_cell.angle_gamma   90.00
#
_symmetry.space_group_name_H-M   'P 1'
#
loop_
_entity.id
_entity.type
_entity.pdbx_description
1 polymer ?
#
loop_
_entity_poly.entity_id
_entity_poly.type
_entity_poly.pdbx_seq_one_letter_code
_entity_poly.pdbx_strand_id
1 'polypeptide(L)'
;MPSEYDSGNEEKGNRFTSNPRVFTGLGLLLVVSLLFLNKTSAFILLILVALISTKEWFDIFDYGVIIPYPLLLYASLAPLVIAYFYGLENIHVPLFIFPIGVIVYTGTFVTYGIYEKFGSSFLFLIWFGTGLACIGYVLQNVGALFTFLALISISVSDIAAYEFGRRYGKRKLYEEISPNKTVEGFFAGLITGSLAMYIVLSNNFEIETIPTLLISCLLYTSDAADD
;
A
#
# COMPACT_ATOMS: atom_id res chain seq x y z
N MET A 1 12.18 -53.85 -32.73
CA MET A 1 13.05 -52.82 -32.10
C MET A 1 12.22 -52.03 -31.14
N PRO A 2 12.39 -52.17 -29.83
CA PRO A 2 11.65 -51.42 -28.84
C PRO A 2 12.39 -50.10 -28.57
N SER A 3 11.62 -49.01 -28.55
CA SER A 3 12.08 -47.67 -28.21
C SER A 3 12.38 -47.57 -26.74
N GLU A 4 13.54 -47.08 -26.44
CA GLU A 4 14.12 -46.74 -25.16
C GLU A 4 13.31 -45.64 -24.50
N TYR A 5 12.69 -45.96 -23.38
CA TYR A 5 11.95 -45.00 -22.53
C TYR A 5 12.99 -44.39 -21.58
N ASP A 6 13.45 -43.20 -21.95
CA ASP A 6 14.36 -42.40 -21.13
C ASP A 6 13.60 -41.89 -19.90
N SER A 7 13.85 -42.49 -18.75
CA SER A 7 13.36 -42.06 -17.45
C SER A 7 14.20 -40.90 -16.95
N GLY A 8 13.88 -39.71 -17.44
CA GLY A 8 14.43 -38.46 -16.90
C GLY A 8 14.07 -38.33 -15.42
N ASN A 9 14.97 -38.70 -14.54
CA ASN A 9 14.99 -38.32 -13.14
C ASN A 9 15.11 -36.81 -13.06
N GLU A 10 13.97 -36.09 -13.03
CA GLU A 10 13.95 -34.66 -12.67
C GLU A 10 14.33 -34.53 -11.21
N GLU A 11 15.58 -34.17 -10.97
CA GLU A 11 16.05 -33.61 -9.72
C GLU A 11 15.12 -32.48 -9.29
N LYS A 12 14.22 -32.74 -8.34
CA LYS A 12 13.52 -31.73 -7.55
C LYS A 12 14.53 -31.03 -6.61
N GLY A 13 15.59 -30.47 -7.20
CA GLY A 13 16.53 -29.61 -6.50
C GLY A 13 15.86 -28.32 -6.11
N ASN A 14 15.99 -28.05 -4.87
CA ASN A 14 15.72 -26.88 -4.06
C ASN A 14 15.58 -25.55 -4.86
N ARG A 15 14.40 -25.30 -5.47
CA ARG A 15 14.11 -24.10 -6.28
C ARG A 15 13.94 -22.83 -5.45
N PHE A 16 14.10 -22.91 -4.14
CA PHE A 16 13.88 -21.75 -3.25
C PHE A 16 15.12 -20.82 -3.18
N THR A 17 16.31 -21.29 -3.48
CA THR A 17 17.58 -20.55 -3.25
C THR A 17 18.12 -19.80 -4.45
N SER A 18 17.50 -19.87 -5.63
CA SER A 18 18.04 -19.24 -6.84
C SER A 18 17.10 -18.23 -7.54
N ASN A 19 15.99 -17.83 -6.91
CA ASN A 19 15.10 -16.82 -7.50
C ASN A 19 15.62 -15.40 -7.22
N PRO A 20 16.11 -14.65 -8.21
CA PRO A 20 16.64 -13.29 -8.02
C PRO A 20 15.61 -12.36 -7.37
N ARG A 21 14.31 -12.64 -7.56
CA ARG A 21 13.21 -11.88 -6.94
C ARG A 21 13.17 -12.00 -5.42
N VAL A 22 13.53 -13.17 -4.86
CA VAL A 22 13.58 -13.38 -3.39
C VAL A 22 14.73 -12.57 -2.79
N PHE A 23 15.91 -12.59 -3.43
CA PHE A 23 17.06 -11.83 -2.96
C PHE A 23 16.83 -10.31 -3.03
N THR A 24 16.23 -9.82 -4.11
CA THR A 24 15.89 -8.40 -4.22
C THR A 24 14.82 -7.99 -3.19
N GLY A 25 13.81 -8.83 -2.95
CA GLY A 25 12.79 -8.59 -1.93
C GLY A 25 13.37 -8.54 -0.51
N LEU A 26 14.23 -9.51 -0.16
CA LEU A 26 14.90 -9.54 1.14
C LEU A 26 15.86 -8.36 1.31
N GLY A 27 16.60 -7.99 0.27
CA GLY A 27 17.46 -6.80 0.27
C GLY A 27 16.67 -5.51 0.48
N LEU A 28 15.54 -5.36 -0.21
CA LEU A 28 14.65 -4.21 -0.04
C LEU A 28 14.07 -4.16 1.39
N LEU A 29 13.60 -5.29 1.91
CA LEU A 29 13.09 -5.39 3.27
C LEU A 29 14.14 -4.97 4.30
N LEU A 30 15.39 -5.41 4.12
CA LEU A 30 16.50 -5.05 4.99
C LEU A 30 16.77 -3.53 4.93
N VAL A 31 16.83 -2.95 3.74
CA VAL A 31 17.04 -1.50 3.57
C VAL A 31 15.90 -0.71 4.23
N VAL A 32 14.66 -1.09 3.98
CA VAL A 32 13.48 -0.43 4.58
C VAL A 32 13.51 -0.56 6.10
N SER A 33 13.84 -1.75 6.65
CA SER A 33 13.94 -1.94 8.11
C SER A 33 15.01 -1.05 8.74
N LEU A 34 16.16 -0.89 8.10
CA LEU A 34 17.21 0.02 8.56
C LEU A 34 16.78 1.49 8.55
N LEU A 35 16.02 1.90 7.55
CA LEU A 35 15.49 3.27 7.46
C LEU A 35 14.44 3.56 8.55
N PHE A 36 13.68 2.55 8.99
CA PHE A 36 12.72 2.68 10.09
C PHE A 36 13.33 2.60 11.48
N LEU A 37 14.64 2.46 11.63
CA LEU A 37 15.30 2.61 12.94
C LEU A 37 15.23 4.03 13.48
N ASN A 38 15.06 5.02 12.62
CA ASN A 38 14.95 6.43 13.00
C ASN A 38 13.75 7.10 12.33
N LYS A 39 12.99 7.93 13.08
CA LYS A 39 11.84 8.68 12.54
C LYS A 39 12.22 9.57 11.36
N THR A 40 13.38 10.22 11.40
CA THR A 40 13.84 11.13 10.34
C THR A 40 14.11 10.38 9.03
N SER A 41 14.83 9.25 9.09
CA SER A 41 15.12 8.44 7.90
C SER A 41 13.84 7.80 7.32
N ALA A 42 12.92 7.35 8.18
CA ALA A 42 11.62 6.85 7.76
C ALA A 42 10.77 7.96 7.08
N PHE A 43 10.78 9.18 7.62
CA PHE A 43 10.09 10.32 7.01
C PHE A 43 10.68 10.68 5.64
N ILE A 44 12.02 10.67 5.50
CA ILE A 44 12.68 10.86 4.20
C ILE A 44 12.26 9.77 3.21
N LEU A 45 12.15 8.52 3.66
CA LEU A 45 11.63 7.43 2.81
C LEU A 45 10.21 7.70 2.35
N LEU A 46 9.30 8.18 3.23
CA LEU A 46 7.93 8.54 2.84
C LEU A 46 7.91 9.67 1.80
N ILE A 47 8.79 10.67 1.92
CA ILE A 47 8.95 11.72 0.91
C ILE A 47 9.40 11.11 -0.43
N LEU A 48 10.38 10.21 -0.43
CA LEU A 48 10.84 9.53 -1.65
C LEU A 48 9.72 8.71 -2.29
N VAL A 49 8.95 7.99 -1.49
CA VAL A 49 7.76 7.26 -1.97
C VAL A 49 6.75 8.23 -2.59
N ALA A 50 6.47 9.37 -1.95
CA ALA A 50 5.57 10.39 -2.49
C ALA A 50 6.04 10.91 -3.85
N LEU A 51 7.33 11.20 -4.00
CA LEU A 51 7.91 11.70 -5.25
C LEU A 51 7.83 10.65 -6.38
N ILE A 52 8.20 9.40 -6.09
CA ILE A 52 8.17 8.30 -7.05
C ILE A 52 6.73 8.01 -7.48
N SER A 53 5.82 7.88 -6.52
CA SER A 53 4.41 7.59 -6.82
C SER A 53 3.71 8.73 -7.57
N THR A 54 4.08 9.99 -7.30
CA THR A 54 3.58 11.12 -8.08
C THR A 54 4.01 11.04 -9.53
N LYS A 55 5.27 10.64 -9.77
CA LYS A 55 5.77 10.45 -11.14
C LYS A 55 5.08 9.28 -11.82
N GLU A 56 4.97 8.13 -11.16
CA GLU A 56 4.26 6.95 -11.68
C GLU A 56 2.79 7.28 -12.02
N TRP A 57 2.10 7.99 -11.12
CA TRP A 57 0.72 8.42 -11.37
C TRP A 57 0.62 9.34 -12.59
N PHE A 58 1.56 10.28 -12.72
CA PHE A 58 1.64 11.18 -13.87
C PHE A 58 1.88 10.42 -15.17
N ASP A 59 2.72 9.39 -15.16
CA ASP A 59 3.09 8.60 -16.34
C ASP A 59 2.00 7.60 -16.77
N ILE A 60 1.16 7.12 -15.81
CA ILE A 60 0.04 6.19 -16.08
C ILE A 60 -1.08 6.88 -16.88
N PHE A 61 -1.36 8.13 -16.58
CA PHE A 61 -2.43 8.86 -17.25
C PHE A 61 -1.90 9.63 -18.46
N ASP A 62 -2.59 9.48 -19.61
CA ASP A 62 -2.28 10.26 -20.80
C ASP A 62 -2.32 11.76 -20.52
N TYR A 63 -1.47 12.52 -21.20
CA TYR A 63 -1.36 13.98 -21.08
C TYR A 63 -2.68 14.75 -21.21
N GLY A 64 -3.71 14.10 -21.81
CA GLY A 64 -5.07 14.65 -21.90
C GLY A 64 -5.87 14.62 -20.61
N VAL A 65 -5.54 13.71 -19.65
CA VAL A 65 -6.38 13.39 -18.48
C VAL A 65 -5.77 13.86 -17.16
N ILE A 66 -4.53 14.35 -17.13
CA ILE A 66 -3.84 14.70 -15.90
C ILE A 66 -3.60 16.20 -15.75
N ILE A 67 -3.52 16.66 -14.51
CA ILE A 67 -3.14 18.04 -14.15
C ILE A 67 -1.60 18.17 -14.13
N PRO A 68 -1.07 19.43 -14.11
CA PRO A 68 0.36 19.68 -14.05
C PRO A 68 1.03 18.97 -12.88
N TYR A 69 2.22 18.43 -13.14
CA TYR A 69 3.03 17.73 -12.17
C TYR A 69 3.22 18.47 -10.81
N PRO A 70 3.43 19.82 -10.77
CA PRO A 70 3.53 20.54 -9.49
C PRO A 70 2.27 20.45 -8.61
N LEU A 71 1.07 20.40 -9.20
CA LEU A 71 -0.16 20.23 -8.43
C LEU A 71 -0.29 18.81 -7.88
N LEU A 72 0.12 17.80 -8.64
CA LEU A 72 0.18 16.42 -8.13
C LEU A 72 1.22 16.26 -7.02
N LEU A 73 2.37 16.91 -7.13
CA LEU A 73 3.35 16.96 -6.04
C LEU A 73 2.77 17.58 -4.77
N TYR A 74 2.01 18.64 -4.91
CA TYR A 74 1.29 19.23 -3.79
C TYR A 74 0.30 18.23 -3.17
N ALA A 75 -0.44 17.47 -3.99
CA ALA A 75 -1.41 16.49 -3.54
C ALA A 75 -0.80 15.35 -2.69
N SER A 76 0.44 14.95 -2.98
CA SER A 76 1.13 13.88 -2.23
C SER A 76 1.94 14.42 -1.04
N LEU A 77 2.65 15.52 -1.20
CA LEU A 77 3.59 16.03 -0.20
C LEU A 77 2.93 16.91 0.86
N ALA A 78 1.99 17.78 0.48
CA ALA A 78 1.41 18.72 1.44
C ALA A 78 0.62 18.03 2.56
N PRO A 79 -0.25 17.03 2.31
CA PRO A 79 -0.89 16.27 3.36
C PRO A 79 0.10 15.55 4.28
N LEU A 80 1.13 14.90 3.70
CA LEU A 80 2.18 14.19 4.44
C LEU A 80 2.93 15.13 5.39
N VAL A 81 3.44 16.27 4.87
CA VAL A 81 4.21 17.24 5.66
C VAL A 81 3.36 17.87 6.76
N ILE A 82 2.11 18.26 6.42
CA ILE A 82 1.21 18.86 7.41
C ILE A 82 0.84 17.86 8.50
N ALA A 83 0.50 16.63 8.16
CA ALA A 83 0.15 15.62 9.15
C ALA A 83 1.35 15.26 10.05
N TYR A 84 2.56 15.23 9.50
CA TYR A 84 3.77 14.94 10.27
C TYR A 84 4.15 16.04 11.26
N PHE A 85 4.12 17.32 10.84
CA PHE A 85 4.58 18.42 11.68
C PHE A 85 3.48 19.11 12.50
N TYR A 86 2.25 19.15 12.00
CA TYR A 86 1.14 19.92 12.55
C TYR A 86 -0.06 19.08 12.98
N GLY A 87 -0.04 17.76 12.74
CA GLY A 87 -1.11 16.84 13.11
C GLY A 87 -2.22 16.73 12.08
N LEU A 88 -3.06 15.69 12.25
CA LEU A 88 -4.18 15.40 11.32
C LEU A 88 -5.31 16.44 11.39
N GLU A 89 -5.43 17.20 12.48
CA GLU A 89 -6.40 18.29 12.59
C GLU A 89 -6.21 19.36 11.52
N ASN A 90 -4.99 19.52 11.01
CA ASN A 90 -4.66 20.51 9.98
C ASN A 90 -4.72 19.96 8.55
N ILE A 91 -5.08 18.70 8.36
CA ILE A 91 -5.13 18.07 7.03
C ILE A 91 -6.19 18.70 6.10
N HIS A 92 -7.19 19.35 6.69
CA HIS A 92 -8.19 20.09 5.93
C HIS A 92 -7.57 21.19 5.05
N VAL A 93 -6.43 21.77 5.43
CA VAL A 93 -5.75 22.82 4.66
C VAL A 93 -5.36 22.34 3.25
N PRO A 94 -4.56 21.29 3.05
CA PRO A 94 -4.26 20.79 1.72
C PRO A 94 -5.49 20.22 1.02
N LEU A 95 -6.45 19.63 1.75
CA LEU A 95 -7.70 19.11 1.17
C LEU A 95 -8.59 20.19 0.55
N PHE A 96 -8.57 21.42 1.08
CA PHE A 96 -9.31 22.54 0.49
C PHE A 96 -8.51 23.32 -0.56
N ILE A 97 -7.22 23.54 -0.34
CA ILE A 97 -6.38 24.31 -1.27
C ILE A 97 -6.20 23.58 -2.60
N PHE A 98 -6.00 22.27 -2.59
CA PHE A 98 -5.78 21.50 -3.80
C PHE A 98 -6.95 21.56 -4.81
N PRO A 99 -8.20 21.28 -4.43
CA PRO A 99 -9.34 21.42 -5.34
C PRO A 99 -9.47 22.81 -5.93
N ILE A 100 -9.24 23.86 -5.12
CA ILE A 100 -9.25 25.24 -5.61
C ILE A 100 -8.18 25.44 -6.69
N GLY A 101 -6.96 24.95 -6.45
CA GLY A 101 -5.88 24.99 -7.44
C GLY A 101 -6.23 24.26 -8.74
N VAL A 102 -6.85 23.08 -8.63
CA VAL A 102 -7.30 22.31 -9.80
C VAL A 102 -8.41 23.03 -10.56
N ILE A 103 -9.39 23.62 -9.86
CA ILE A 103 -10.48 24.39 -10.48
C ILE A 103 -9.93 25.60 -11.21
N VAL A 104 -9.04 26.38 -10.59
CA VAL A 104 -8.40 27.54 -11.21
C VAL A 104 -7.60 27.13 -12.45
N TYR A 105 -6.81 26.06 -12.33
CA TYR A 105 -6.04 25.55 -13.47
C TYR A 105 -6.93 25.09 -14.62
N THR A 106 -7.92 24.25 -14.34
CA THR A 106 -8.82 23.73 -15.37
C THR A 106 -9.70 24.82 -16.00
N GLY A 107 -10.16 25.78 -15.21
CA GLY A 107 -10.97 26.91 -15.72
C GLY A 107 -10.19 27.89 -16.58
N THR A 108 -8.85 27.98 -16.39
CA THR A 108 -8.02 28.94 -17.15
C THR A 108 -7.31 28.31 -18.35
N PHE A 109 -6.88 27.07 -18.25
CA PHE A 109 -5.96 26.46 -19.23
C PHE A 109 -6.52 25.25 -19.96
N VAL A 110 -7.68 24.72 -19.54
CA VAL A 110 -8.19 23.46 -20.07
C VAL A 110 -9.53 23.68 -20.78
N THR A 111 -9.60 23.22 -22.03
CA THR A 111 -10.84 23.29 -22.84
C THR A 111 -11.58 21.95 -22.93
N TYR A 112 -10.86 20.81 -22.69
CA TYR A 112 -11.41 19.47 -22.80
C TYR A 112 -10.95 18.58 -21.62
N GLY A 113 -11.76 17.56 -21.29
CA GLY A 113 -11.38 16.57 -20.27
C GLY A 113 -11.33 17.12 -18.84
N ILE A 114 -12.15 18.12 -18.50
CA ILE A 114 -12.14 18.77 -17.17
C ILE A 114 -12.51 17.78 -16.07
N TYR A 115 -13.53 16.96 -16.31
CA TYR A 115 -14.03 15.99 -15.31
C TYR A 115 -13.02 14.89 -15.03
N GLU A 116 -12.38 14.37 -16.08
CA GLU A 116 -11.35 13.31 -15.99
C GLU A 116 -10.12 13.84 -15.24
N LYS A 117 -9.68 15.05 -15.55
CA LYS A 117 -8.55 15.71 -14.86
C LYS A 117 -8.86 15.95 -13.39
N PHE A 118 -10.02 16.46 -13.09
CA PHE A 118 -10.46 16.69 -11.72
C PHE A 118 -10.58 15.36 -10.96
N GLY A 119 -11.26 14.35 -11.55
CA GLY A 119 -11.49 13.05 -10.94
C GLY A 119 -10.21 12.30 -10.62
N SER A 120 -9.28 12.17 -11.59
CA SER A 120 -8.01 11.47 -11.39
C SER A 120 -7.12 12.15 -10.36
N SER A 121 -7.08 13.47 -10.36
CA SER A 121 -6.25 14.24 -9.44
C SER A 121 -6.82 14.26 -8.03
N PHE A 122 -8.15 14.33 -7.91
CA PHE A 122 -8.83 14.28 -6.62
C PHE A 122 -8.74 12.89 -6.00
N LEU A 123 -8.84 11.84 -6.80
CA LEU A 123 -8.60 10.47 -6.35
C LEU A 123 -7.17 10.31 -5.80
N PHE A 124 -6.16 10.84 -6.49
CA PHE A 124 -4.78 10.79 -6.02
C PHE A 124 -4.59 11.50 -4.67
N LEU A 125 -5.19 12.69 -4.49
CA LEU A 125 -5.15 13.40 -3.21
C LEU A 125 -5.83 12.58 -2.09
N ILE A 126 -7.08 12.15 -2.33
CA ILE A 126 -7.89 11.51 -1.28
C ILE A 126 -7.33 10.13 -0.93
N TRP A 127 -6.96 9.33 -1.91
CA TRP A 127 -6.49 7.98 -1.66
C TRP A 127 -5.02 7.97 -1.23
N PHE A 128 -4.14 8.50 -2.08
CA PHE A 128 -2.70 8.41 -1.87
C PHE A 128 -2.18 9.48 -0.91
N GLY A 129 -2.55 10.75 -1.12
CA GLY A 129 -2.09 11.87 -0.30
C GLY A 129 -2.52 11.75 1.16
N THR A 130 -3.80 11.41 1.41
CA THR A 130 -4.28 11.21 2.79
C THR A 130 -3.75 9.92 3.41
N GLY A 131 -3.58 8.86 2.63
CA GLY A 131 -2.96 7.62 3.08
C GLY A 131 -1.53 7.86 3.60
N LEU A 132 -0.70 8.57 2.83
CA LEU A 132 0.63 8.97 3.26
C LEU A 132 0.61 9.89 4.49
N ALA A 133 -0.37 10.81 4.57
CA ALA A 133 -0.55 11.67 5.73
C ALA A 133 -0.83 10.88 7.00
N CYS A 134 -1.71 9.87 6.94
CA CYS A 134 -1.99 8.98 8.07
C CYS A 134 -0.72 8.22 8.51
N ILE A 135 0.05 7.68 7.57
CA ILE A 135 1.32 7.00 7.87
C ILE A 135 2.32 7.97 8.51
N GLY A 136 2.45 9.19 7.97
CA GLY A 136 3.32 10.23 8.52
C GLY A 136 2.92 10.66 9.94
N TYR A 137 1.62 10.79 10.20
CA TYR A 137 1.10 11.10 11.53
C TYR A 137 1.41 9.99 12.55
N VAL A 138 1.19 8.73 12.17
CA VAL A 138 1.51 7.57 13.02
C VAL A 138 3.01 7.48 13.26
N LEU A 139 3.83 7.71 12.26
CA LEU A 139 5.29 7.74 12.37
C LEU A 139 5.76 8.78 13.41
N GLN A 140 5.17 9.97 13.38
CA GLN A 140 5.56 11.05 14.31
C GLN A 140 5.06 10.82 15.74
N ASN A 141 3.80 10.41 15.91
CA ASN A 141 3.14 10.37 17.22
C ASN A 141 3.30 9.03 17.94
N VAL A 142 3.28 7.91 17.21
CA VAL A 142 3.43 6.58 17.80
C VAL A 142 4.89 6.10 17.72
N GLY A 143 5.51 6.23 16.56
CA GLY A 143 6.93 5.91 16.40
C GLY A 143 7.23 5.05 15.18
N ALA A 144 8.53 5.04 14.82
CA ALA A 144 9.00 4.38 13.61
C ALA A 144 8.84 2.86 13.67
N LEU A 145 9.11 2.23 14.81
CA LEU A 145 8.96 0.78 14.97
C LEU A 145 7.50 0.33 14.81
N PHE A 146 6.58 1.04 15.45
CA PHE A 146 5.15 0.73 15.31
C PHE A 146 4.69 0.86 13.85
N THR A 147 5.05 1.96 13.20
CA THR A 147 4.69 2.19 11.79
C THR A 147 5.25 1.10 10.89
N PHE A 148 6.50 0.70 11.09
CA PHE A 148 7.13 -0.38 10.35
C PHE A 148 6.42 -1.72 10.55
N LEU A 149 6.13 -2.08 11.80
CA LEU A 149 5.43 -3.33 12.11
C LEU A 149 3.99 -3.35 11.55
N ALA A 150 3.29 -2.22 11.58
CA ALA A 150 1.97 -2.08 10.97
C ALA A 150 2.03 -2.30 9.44
N LEU A 151 3.02 -1.72 8.75
CA LEU A 151 3.22 -1.94 7.32
C LEU A 151 3.62 -3.39 7.01
N ILE A 152 4.45 -4.03 7.85
CA ILE A 152 4.77 -5.45 7.69
C ILE A 152 3.54 -6.34 7.88
N SER A 153 2.64 -6.00 8.80
CA SER A 153 1.44 -6.82 9.03
C SER A 153 0.55 -6.88 7.78
N ILE A 154 0.47 -5.79 7.01
CA ILE A 154 -0.21 -5.77 5.70
C ILE A 154 0.48 -6.73 4.72
N SER A 155 1.81 -6.64 4.60
CA SER A 155 2.58 -7.53 3.72
C SER A 155 2.45 -9.00 4.09
N VAL A 156 2.37 -9.32 5.39
CA VAL A 156 2.15 -10.70 5.88
C VAL A 156 0.77 -11.20 5.48
N SER A 157 -0.25 -10.34 5.56
CA SER A 157 -1.61 -10.65 5.09
C SER A 157 -1.63 -11.04 3.62
N ASP A 158 -1.01 -10.22 2.75
CA ASP A 158 -0.95 -10.46 1.31
C ASP A 158 -0.20 -11.76 0.96
N ILE A 159 0.95 -11.99 1.59
CA ILE A 159 1.71 -13.22 1.39
C ILE A 159 0.89 -14.45 1.81
N ALA A 160 0.19 -14.37 2.94
CA ALA A 160 -0.65 -15.46 3.41
C ALA A 160 -1.84 -15.70 2.47
N ALA A 161 -2.52 -14.64 2.04
CA ALA A 161 -3.63 -14.72 1.08
C ALA A 161 -3.17 -15.40 -0.22
N TYR A 162 -2.03 -14.99 -0.76
CA TYR A 162 -1.47 -15.55 -1.99
C TYR A 162 -1.06 -17.01 -1.83
N GLU A 163 -0.26 -17.35 -0.80
CA GLU A 163 0.26 -18.70 -0.61
C GLU A 163 -0.83 -19.72 -0.28
N PHE A 164 -1.76 -19.36 0.60
CA PHE A 164 -2.90 -20.23 0.92
C PHE A 164 -3.88 -20.33 -0.25
N GLY A 165 -4.16 -19.24 -0.92
CA GLY A 165 -5.01 -19.22 -2.10
C GLY A 165 -4.47 -20.11 -3.21
N ARG A 166 -3.15 -20.07 -3.44
CA ARG A 166 -2.47 -20.91 -4.44
C ARG A 166 -2.46 -22.40 -4.07
N ARG A 167 -2.28 -22.73 -2.78
CA ARG A 167 -2.13 -24.13 -2.34
C ARG A 167 -3.46 -24.81 -2.06
N TYR A 168 -4.41 -24.10 -1.49
CA TYR A 168 -5.65 -24.65 -0.96
C TYR A 168 -6.91 -24.05 -1.60
N GLY A 169 -6.76 -23.02 -2.44
CA GLY A 169 -7.88 -22.33 -3.07
C GLY A 169 -8.68 -23.25 -4.00
N LYS A 170 -9.96 -23.40 -3.72
CA LYS A 170 -10.91 -24.19 -4.51
C LYS A 170 -12.01 -23.33 -5.10
N ARG A 171 -12.46 -22.29 -4.36
CA ARG A 171 -13.53 -21.40 -4.76
C ARG A 171 -12.95 -20.07 -5.18
N LYS A 172 -13.30 -19.60 -6.37
CA LYS A 172 -12.95 -18.26 -6.83
C LYS A 172 -13.73 -17.23 -6.03
N LEU A 173 -13.09 -16.11 -5.69
CA LEU A 173 -13.74 -15.02 -4.96
C LEU A 173 -14.66 -14.24 -5.91
N TYR A 174 -14.14 -13.84 -7.07
CA TYR A 174 -14.90 -13.18 -8.13
C TYR A 174 -14.20 -13.37 -9.48
N GLU A 175 -14.73 -14.28 -10.31
CA GLU A 175 -14.08 -14.71 -11.57
C GLU A 175 -13.94 -13.59 -12.60
N GLU A 176 -14.93 -12.69 -12.67
CA GLU A 176 -14.99 -11.63 -13.68
C GLU A 176 -13.98 -10.50 -13.43
N ILE A 177 -13.67 -10.20 -12.15
CA ILE A 177 -12.78 -9.09 -11.78
C ILE A 177 -11.37 -9.61 -11.49
N SER A 178 -11.25 -10.68 -10.71
CA SER A 178 -9.95 -11.23 -10.31
C SER A 178 -9.95 -12.77 -10.34
N PRO A 179 -9.60 -13.37 -11.49
CA PRO A 179 -9.68 -14.83 -11.69
C PRO A 179 -8.69 -15.63 -10.83
N ASN A 180 -7.69 -14.98 -10.23
CA ASN A 180 -6.67 -15.64 -9.41
C ASN A 180 -6.97 -15.62 -7.91
N LYS A 181 -7.94 -14.81 -7.45
CA LYS A 181 -8.29 -14.72 -6.03
C LYS A 181 -9.25 -15.81 -5.62
N THR A 182 -9.00 -16.37 -4.42
CA THR A 182 -9.81 -17.47 -3.86
C THR A 182 -10.37 -17.10 -2.49
N VAL A 183 -11.52 -17.65 -2.16
CA VAL A 183 -12.19 -17.44 -0.86
C VAL A 183 -11.30 -17.93 0.29
N GLU A 184 -10.61 -19.06 0.10
CA GLU A 184 -9.70 -19.62 1.09
C GLU A 184 -8.47 -18.72 1.33
N GLY A 185 -7.95 -18.13 0.26
CA GLY A 185 -6.87 -17.12 0.33
C GLY A 185 -7.31 -15.88 1.09
N PHE A 186 -8.50 -15.36 0.77
CA PHE A 186 -9.10 -14.23 1.48
C PHE A 186 -9.15 -14.44 2.99
N PHE A 187 -9.72 -15.56 3.45
CA PHE A 187 -9.80 -15.85 4.88
C PHE A 187 -8.42 -16.07 5.52
N ALA A 188 -7.48 -16.66 4.80
CA ALA A 188 -6.10 -16.81 5.30
C ALA A 188 -5.44 -15.46 5.50
N GLY A 189 -5.54 -14.53 4.55
CA GLY A 189 -5.04 -13.16 4.67
C GLY A 189 -5.69 -12.41 5.83
N LEU A 190 -7.02 -12.45 5.91
CA LEU A 190 -7.79 -11.81 6.98
C LEU A 190 -7.34 -12.28 8.38
N ILE A 191 -7.22 -13.58 8.58
CA ILE A 191 -6.83 -14.15 9.88
C ILE A 191 -5.39 -13.79 10.22
N THR A 192 -4.45 -13.99 9.29
CA THR A 192 -3.03 -13.73 9.54
C THR A 192 -2.73 -12.25 9.71
N GLY A 193 -3.33 -11.38 8.90
CA GLY A 193 -3.20 -9.95 9.03
C GLY A 193 -3.78 -9.42 10.34
N SER A 194 -5.00 -9.87 10.70
CA SER A 194 -5.63 -9.49 11.96
C SER A 194 -4.81 -9.93 13.17
N LEU A 195 -4.24 -11.15 13.15
CA LEU A 195 -3.37 -11.62 14.22
C LEU A 195 -2.07 -10.83 14.30
N ALA A 196 -1.43 -10.56 13.17
CA ALA A 196 -0.20 -9.76 13.12
C ALA A 196 -0.45 -8.35 13.68
N MET A 197 -1.53 -7.69 13.24
CA MET A 197 -1.87 -6.36 13.73
C MET A 197 -2.32 -6.36 15.20
N TYR A 198 -3.01 -7.40 15.65
CA TYR A 198 -3.35 -7.58 17.07
C TYR A 198 -2.09 -7.60 17.94
N ILE A 199 -1.05 -8.34 17.54
CA ILE A 199 0.22 -8.38 18.25
C ILE A 199 0.87 -7.00 18.29
N VAL A 200 0.85 -6.26 17.17
CA VAL A 200 1.41 -4.91 17.09
C VAL A 200 0.67 -3.94 18.02
N LEU A 201 -0.66 -3.96 18.01
CA LEU A 201 -1.48 -3.09 18.85
C LEU A 201 -1.35 -3.42 20.33
N SER A 202 -1.43 -4.69 20.71
CA SER A 202 -1.37 -5.13 22.11
C SER A 202 -0.03 -4.85 22.79
N ASN A 203 1.06 -4.81 22.00
CA ASN A 203 2.39 -4.47 22.53
C ASN A 203 2.64 -2.97 22.67
N ASN A 204 1.89 -2.13 21.96
CA ASN A 204 2.11 -0.67 21.94
C ASN A 204 1.03 0.13 22.67
N PHE A 205 -0.14 -0.45 22.89
CA PHE A 205 -1.28 0.22 23.53
C PHE A 205 -1.91 -0.67 24.60
N GLU A 206 -2.23 -0.07 25.74
CA GLU A 206 -2.99 -0.73 26.81
C GLU A 206 -4.49 -0.71 26.48
N ILE A 207 -4.88 -1.44 25.44
CA ILE A 207 -6.28 -1.56 25.00
C ILE A 207 -6.78 -2.95 25.41
N GLU A 208 -8.04 -3.03 25.83
CA GLU A 208 -8.68 -4.33 26.12
C GLU A 208 -8.65 -5.26 24.89
N THR A 209 -8.60 -6.56 25.14
CA THR A 209 -8.45 -7.60 24.10
C THR A 209 -9.53 -7.52 23.02
N ILE A 210 -10.80 -7.33 23.42
CA ILE A 210 -11.95 -7.36 22.48
C ILE A 210 -11.92 -6.16 21.52
N PRO A 211 -11.77 -4.88 21.96
CA PRO A 211 -11.60 -3.76 21.05
C PRO A 211 -10.39 -3.90 20.12
N THR A 212 -9.26 -4.40 20.63
CA THR A 212 -8.05 -4.61 19.84
C THR A 212 -8.28 -5.62 18.70
N LEU A 213 -8.97 -6.73 18.97
CA LEU A 213 -9.33 -7.72 17.96
C LEU A 213 -10.28 -7.13 16.91
N LEU A 214 -11.29 -6.36 17.34
CA LEU A 214 -12.23 -5.72 16.41
C LEU A 214 -11.53 -4.72 15.48
N ILE A 215 -10.67 -3.86 16.02
CA ILE A 215 -9.90 -2.89 15.24
C ILE A 215 -8.98 -3.64 14.24
N SER A 216 -8.27 -4.67 14.70
CA SER A 216 -7.40 -5.47 13.84
C SER A 216 -8.17 -6.14 12.70
N CYS A 217 -9.34 -6.69 12.98
CA CYS A 217 -10.20 -7.33 11.99
C CYS A 217 -10.76 -6.31 10.99
N LEU A 218 -11.22 -5.13 11.45
CA LEU A 218 -11.76 -4.07 10.60
C LEU A 218 -10.71 -3.50 9.63
N LEU A 219 -9.46 -3.34 10.07
CA LEU A 219 -8.37 -2.87 9.23
C LEU A 219 -8.13 -3.78 8.01
N TYR A 220 -8.30 -5.09 8.17
CA TYR A 220 -8.06 -6.07 7.09
C TYR A 220 -9.29 -6.43 6.26
N THR A 221 -10.51 -6.15 6.74
CA THR A 221 -11.73 -6.33 5.91
C THR A 221 -11.83 -5.28 4.80
N SER A 222 -11.26 -4.09 5.01
CA SER A 222 -11.22 -3.01 4.02
C SER A 222 -10.31 -3.36 2.84
N ASP A 223 -9.09 -3.84 3.09
CA ASP A 223 -8.14 -4.22 2.04
C ASP A 223 -8.63 -5.37 1.14
N ALA A 224 -9.42 -6.26 1.69
CA ALA A 224 -9.94 -7.40 0.96
C ALA A 224 -11.10 -7.05 0.01
N ALA A 225 -11.70 -5.87 0.13
CA ALA A 225 -12.77 -5.39 -0.73
C ALA A 225 -12.25 -4.60 -1.95
N ASP A 226 -11.02 -4.06 -1.87
CA ASP A 226 -10.43 -3.18 -2.89
C ASP A 226 -9.58 -3.93 -3.94
N ASP A 227 -9.34 -5.20 -3.72
CA ASP A 227 -8.63 -6.09 -4.61
C ASP A 227 -9.61 -6.94 -5.45
#